data_01eb6c57207a6e24f555cc42cc4244eb
#
_entry.id   01eb6c57207a6e24f555cc42cc4244eb
#
_cell.length_a   1.000
_cell.length_b   1.000
_cell.length_c   1.000
_cell.angle_alpha   90.00
_cell.angle_beta   90.00
_cell.angle_gamma   90.00
#
_symmetry.space_group_name_H-M   'P 1'
#
loop_
_entity.id
_entity.type
_entity.pdbx_description
1 polymer ?
#
loop_
_entity_poly.entity_id
_entity_poly.type
_entity_poly.pdbx_seq_one_letter_code
_entity_poly.pdbx_strand_id
1 'polypeptide(L)'
;MTLFNSPKVIDAFTDAKKVIVTMANNHMYDYPSKIQITASYLRSKNIGVFGICEKDGSVLPFEYEENGIKYAYFGHCWGLYTRTNTNNENNVRIVDHDYDIFANIVLDYVKMNPRTKVYCFMHWNYDREKLIMPMHRKFAHYLIDRGVEGVIGSHSHRPQGAEIYKGKPIVYGLGNFYLPSGI
;
A
#
# COMPACT_ATOMS: atom_id res chain seq x y z
N MET A 1 12.79 -5.18 15.79
CA MET A 1 11.96 -6.41 15.75
C MET A 1 11.79 -6.81 14.31
N THR A 2 11.89 -8.11 14.01
CA THR A 2 11.74 -8.68 12.68
C THR A 2 10.42 -9.41 12.62
N LEU A 3 9.57 -9.11 11.63
CA LEU A 3 8.24 -9.71 11.52
C LEU A 3 8.18 -10.67 10.32
N PHE A 4 7.55 -11.82 10.52
CA PHE A 4 7.23 -12.75 9.45
C PHE A 4 5.93 -13.49 9.74
N ASN A 5 5.27 -13.96 8.70
CA ASN A 5 4.08 -14.78 8.82
C ASN A 5 4.30 -16.16 8.16
N SER A 6 3.66 -17.17 8.72
CA SER A 6 3.56 -18.46 8.04
C SER A 6 2.76 -18.30 6.74
N PRO A 7 3.13 -19.00 5.65
CA PRO A 7 2.31 -19.05 4.44
C PRO A 7 0.86 -19.50 4.70
N LYS A 8 0.61 -20.24 5.76
CA LYS A 8 -0.73 -20.68 6.18
C LYS A 8 -1.67 -19.54 6.61
N VAL A 9 -1.16 -18.32 6.85
CA VAL A 9 -2.02 -17.18 7.17
C VAL A 9 -3.04 -16.88 6.05
N ILE A 10 -2.72 -17.28 4.82
CA ILE A 10 -3.61 -17.12 3.67
C ILE A 10 -4.88 -17.95 3.81
N ASP A 11 -4.82 -19.08 4.51
CA ASP A 11 -5.97 -19.97 4.71
C ASP A 11 -7.10 -19.26 5.50
N ALA A 12 -6.78 -18.22 6.26
CA ALA A 12 -7.77 -17.39 6.95
C ALA A 12 -8.65 -16.54 6.00
N PHE A 13 -8.29 -16.45 4.73
CA PHE A 13 -9.00 -15.65 3.73
C PHE A 13 -9.66 -16.50 2.62
N THR A 14 -9.76 -17.80 2.81
CA THR A 14 -10.28 -18.74 1.78
C THR A 14 -11.73 -18.44 1.37
N ASP A 15 -12.53 -17.89 2.28
CA ASP A 15 -13.94 -17.57 2.02
C ASP A 15 -14.13 -16.18 1.36
N ALA A 16 -13.07 -15.41 1.23
CA ALA A 16 -13.14 -14.10 0.59
C ALA A 16 -13.24 -14.25 -0.93
N LYS A 17 -14.20 -13.57 -1.54
CA LYS A 17 -14.40 -13.55 -3.00
C LYS A 17 -13.14 -13.10 -3.74
N LYS A 18 -12.45 -12.10 -3.19
CA LYS A 18 -11.19 -11.57 -3.70
C LYS A 18 -10.34 -11.05 -2.55
N VAL A 19 -9.08 -11.43 -2.54
CA VAL A 19 -8.08 -10.91 -1.61
C VAL A 19 -7.06 -10.08 -2.40
N ILE A 20 -6.80 -8.89 -1.92
CA ILE A 20 -5.73 -8.02 -2.41
C ILE A 20 -4.88 -7.56 -1.24
N VAL A 21 -3.57 -7.48 -1.42
CA VAL A 21 -2.65 -7.08 -0.35
C VAL A 21 -1.65 -6.05 -0.86
N THR A 22 -1.39 -5.05 -0.04
CA THR A 22 -0.23 -4.17 -0.26
C THR A 22 1.00 -4.76 0.40
N MET A 23 2.11 -4.76 -0.32
CA MET A 23 3.42 -5.10 0.23
C MET A 23 4.23 -3.85 0.60
N ALA A 24 3.69 -2.65 0.37
CA ALA A 24 4.34 -1.41 0.76
C ALA A 24 4.21 -1.20 2.27
N ASN A 25 5.10 -1.84 3.03
CA ASN A 25 5.27 -1.61 4.46
C ASN A 25 6.75 -1.79 4.86
N ASN A 26 7.16 -1.14 5.95
CA ASN A 26 8.54 -1.09 6.42
C ASN A 26 9.12 -2.47 6.79
N HIS A 27 8.28 -3.43 7.24
CA HIS A 27 8.72 -4.77 7.64
C HIS A 27 9.02 -5.69 6.44
N MET A 28 8.67 -5.29 5.22
CA MET A 28 9.13 -6.01 4.03
C MET A 28 10.66 -5.96 3.89
N TYR A 29 11.31 -4.95 4.49
CA TYR A 29 12.77 -4.86 4.55
C TYR A 29 13.41 -5.62 5.72
N ASP A 30 12.62 -6.30 6.54
CA ASP A 30 13.16 -7.25 7.53
C ASP A 30 13.85 -8.43 6.81
N TYR A 31 13.34 -8.82 5.65
CA TYR A 31 13.87 -9.85 4.77
C TYR A 31 13.83 -9.41 3.29
N PRO A 32 14.70 -8.50 2.84
CA PRO A 32 14.61 -7.91 1.49
C PRO A 32 14.67 -8.95 0.37
N SER A 33 15.50 -9.99 0.53
CA SER A 33 15.61 -11.10 -0.44
C SER A 33 14.33 -11.93 -0.60
N LYS A 34 13.36 -11.78 0.31
CA LYS A 34 12.09 -12.50 0.28
C LYS A 34 10.95 -11.72 -0.37
N ILE A 35 11.13 -10.44 -0.69
CA ILE A 35 10.06 -9.60 -1.30
C ILE A 35 9.51 -10.28 -2.57
N GLN A 36 10.39 -10.62 -3.52
CA GLN A 36 9.98 -11.27 -4.78
C GLN A 36 9.33 -12.63 -4.55
N ILE A 37 9.89 -13.44 -3.65
CA ILE A 37 9.38 -14.79 -3.34
C ILE A 37 7.98 -14.68 -2.75
N THR A 38 7.77 -13.73 -1.82
CA THR A 38 6.46 -13.47 -1.20
C THR A 38 5.46 -13.01 -2.24
N ALA A 39 5.81 -12.05 -3.10
CA ALA A 39 4.93 -11.57 -4.16
C ALA A 39 4.52 -12.71 -5.11
N SER A 40 5.49 -13.51 -5.55
CA SER A 40 5.23 -14.65 -6.45
C SER A 40 4.33 -15.70 -5.80
N TYR A 41 4.54 -16.00 -4.52
CA TYR A 41 3.73 -16.94 -3.76
C TYR A 41 2.28 -16.44 -3.64
N LEU A 42 2.07 -15.18 -3.26
CA LEU A 42 0.73 -14.58 -3.15
C LEU A 42 0.00 -14.60 -4.51
N ARG A 43 0.68 -14.20 -5.58
CA ARG A 43 0.13 -14.24 -6.95
C ARG A 43 -0.25 -15.67 -7.36
N SER A 44 0.55 -16.69 -7.00
CA SER A 44 0.22 -18.10 -7.28
C SER A 44 -1.04 -18.60 -6.56
N LYS A 45 -1.46 -17.90 -5.51
CA LYS A 45 -2.70 -18.15 -4.76
C LYS A 45 -3.87 -17.26 -5.21
N ASN A 46 -3.77 -16.64 -6.39
CA ASN A 46 -4.76 -15.70 -6.93
C ASN A 46 -5.03 -14.47 -6.04
N ILE A 47 -4.04 -14.09 -5.22
CA ILE A 47 -4.08 -12.89 -4.38
C ILE A 47 -3.49 -11.74 -5.19
N GLY A 48 -4.22 -10.62 -5.27
CA GLY A 48 -3.73 -9.41 -5.88
C GLY A 48 -2.62 -8.79 -5.04
N VAL A 49 -1.51 -8.39 -5.67
CA VAL A 49 -0.34 -7.83 -4.98
C VAL A 49 0.03 -6.49 -5.61
N PHE A 50 0.25 -5.48 -4.79
CA PHE A 50 0.71 -4.16 -5.20
C PHE A 50 1.65 -3.54 -4.16
N GLY A 51 2.21 -2.37 -4.47
CA GLY A 51 3.11 -1.66 -3.56
C GLY A 51 4.56 -2.17 -3.60
N ILE A 52 4.95 -2.82 -4.69
CA ILE A 52 6.34 -3.18 -4.99
C ILE A 52 6.75 -2.54 -6.32
N CYS A 53 8.04 -2.25 -6.46
CA CYS A 53 8.65 -1.91 -7.74
C CYS A 53 9.00 -3.20 -8.47
N GLU A 54 8.69 -3.28 -9.74
CA GLU A 54 9.13 -4.37 -10.59
C GLU A 54 10.66 -4.32 -10.84
N LYS A 55 11.23 -5.34 -11.47
CA LYS A 55 12.68 -5.43 -11.69
C LYS A 55 13.28 -4.28 -12.52
N ASP A 56 12.48 -3.72 -13.40
CA ASP A 56 12.85 -2.57 -14.23
C ASP A 56 12.65 -1.22 -13.51
N GLY A 57 12.22 -1.26 -12.25
CA GLY A 57 11.95 -0.08 -11.43
C GLY A 57 10.55 0.51 -11.60
N SER A 58 9.73 -0.06 -12.48
CA SER A 58 8.36 0.41 -12.68
C SER A 58 7.48 0.14 -11.46
N VAL A 59 6.52 1.03 -11.21
CA VAL A 59 5.49 0.89 -10.19
C VAL A 59 4.16 0.69 -10.88
N LEU A 60 3.62 -0.52 -10.76
CA LEU A 60 2.36 -0.88 -11.37
C LEU A 60 1.26 -0.99 -10.31
N PRO A 61 0.03 -0.55 -10.61
CA PRO A 61 -1.12 -0.84 -9.76
C PRO A 61 -1.50 -2.32 -9.86
N PHE A 62 -2.22 -2.80 -8.85
CA PHE A 62 -3.05 -3.98 -9.05
C PHE A 62 -4.39 -3.55 -9.62
N GLU A 63 -4.73 -4.07 -10.79
CA GLU A 63 -5.99 -3.79 -11.46
C GLU A 63 -7.01 -4.90 -11.21
N TYR A 64 -8.26 -4.50 -11.03
CA TYR A 64 -9.38 -5.42 -10.84
C TYR A 64 -10.64 -4.82 -11.46
N GLU A 65 -11.43 -5.66 -12.11
CA GLU A 65 -12.73 -5.23 -12.66
C GLU A 65 -13.87 -6.00 -11.99
N GLU A 66 -14.89 -5.30 -11.55
CA GLU A 66 -16.09 -5.86 -10.99
C GLU A 66 -17.31 -5.07 -11.43
N ASN A 67 -18.34 -5.76 -11.92
CA ASN A 67 -19.60 -5.16 -12.40
C ASN A 67 -19.38 -4.03 -13.44
N GLY A 68 -18.40 -4.18 -14.33
CA GLY A 68 -18.06 -3.20 -15.35
C GLY A 68 -17.32 -1.96 -14.83
N ILE A 69 -16.94 -1.94 -13.56
CA ILE A 69 -16.12 -0.87 -12.97
C ILE A 69 -14.70 -1.36 -12.80
N LYS A 70 -13.76 -0.60 -13.36
CA LYS A 70 -12.33 -0.86 -13.19
C LYS A 70 -11.79 -0.15 -11.95
N TYR A 71 -11.01 -0.88 -11.18
CA TYR A 71 -10.32 -0.41 -9.99
C TYR A 71 -8.82 -0.57 -10.15
N ALA A 72 -8.04 0.38 -9.65
CA ALA A 72 -6.59 0.29 -9.60
C ALA A 72 -6.10 0.67 -8.19
N TYR A 73 -5.22 -0.15 -7.64
CA TYR A 73 -4.72 -0.01 -6.28
C TYR A 73 -3.23 0.24 -6.30
N PHE A 74 -2.80 1.37 -5.76
CA PHE A 74 -1.40 1.72 -5.55
C PHE A 74 -1.04 1.63 -4.08
N GLY A 75 0.14 1.13 -3.76
CA GLY A 75 0.66 1.06 -2.41
C GLY A 75 1.93 1.88 -2.27
N HIS A 76 2.09 2.55 -1.14
CA HIS A 76 3.27 3.33 -0.81
C HIS A 76 3.65 3.19 0.65
N CYS A 77 4.94 3.07 0.94
CA CYS A 77 5.50 3.14 2.28
C CYS A 77 6.29 4.44 2.44
N TRP A 78 6.00 5.19 3.49
CA TRP A 78 6.71 6.44 3.75
C TRP A 78 8.20 6.17 4.05
N GLY A 79 9.07 6.82 3.27
CA GLY A 79 10.50 6.52 3.23
C GLY A 79 11.29 6.72 4.53
N LEU A 80 10.70 7.38 5.56
CA LEU A 80 11.34 7.54 6.85
C LEU A 80 11.66 6.19 7.54
N TYR A 81 10.94 5.13 7.19
CA TYR A 81 11.09 3.80 7.77
C TYR A 81 11.84 2.82 6.88
N THR A 82 12.17 3.21 5.68
CA THR A 82 12.87 2.34 4.75
C THR A 82 14.37 2.38 5.04
N ARG A 83 14.96 1.21 5.24
CA ARG A 83 16.41 1.10 5.40
C ARG A 83 17.06 1.23 4.04
N THR A 84 17.90 2.26 3.87
CA THR A 84 18.58 2.62 2.63
C THR A 84 19.59 1.60 2.09
N ASN A 85 19.83 0.50 2.79
CA ASN A 85 20.80 -0.55 2.41
C ASN A 85 20.08 -1.82 1.98
N THR A 86 19.51 -1.81 0.80
CA THR A 86 19.05 -3.02 0.16
C THR A 86 19.95 -3.37 -1.03
N ASN A 87 21.10 -3.93 -0.75
CA ASN A 87 21.81 -4.75 -1.73
C ASN A 87 20.95 -5.99 -2.00
N ASN A 88 19.85 -5.79 -2.73
CA ASN A 88 19.00 -6.88 -3.15
C ASN A 88 19.41 -7.25 -4.58
N GLU A 89 20.04 -8.40 -4.73
CA GLU A 89 20.52 -8.93 -6.02
C GLU A 89 19.41 -9.00 -7.10
N ASN A 90 18.15 -8.95 -6.69
CA ASN A 90 16.99 -9.03 -7.59
C ASN A 90 16.36 -7.66 -7.92
N ASN A 91 16.88 -6.56 -7.42
CA ASN A 91 16.37 -5.19 -7.62
C ASN A 91 14.88 -4.97 -7.30
N VAL A 92 14.21 -5.92 -6.67
CA VAL A 92 12.80 -5.78 -6.27
C VAL A 92 12.74 -5.15 -4.89
N ARG A 93 12.03 -4.04 -4.80
CA ARG A 93 11.84 -3.27 -3.57
C ARG A 93 10.37 -2.88 -3.40
N ILE A 94 10.00 -2.42 -2.20
CA ILE A 94 8.70 -1.80 -2.00
C ILE A 94 8.67 -0.40 -2.62
N VAL A 95 7.47 0.12 -2.83
CA VAL A 95 7.28 1.50 -3.30
C VAL A 95 7.45 2.44 -2.11
N ASP A 96 8.59 3.11 -2.05
CA ASP A 96 9.01 4.03 -0.98
C ASP A 96 9.59 5.35 -1.51
N HIS A 97 9.21 5.71 -2.72
CA HIS A 97 9.62 6.96 -3.38
C HIS A 97 9.18 8.19 -2.57
N ASP A 98 9.84 9.33 -2.80
CA ASP A 98 9.32 10.61 -2.33
C ASP A 98 7.88 10.84 -2.81
N TYR A 99 7.09 11.58 -2.03
CA TYR A 99 5.67 11.80 -2.33
C TYR A 99 5.43 12.40 -3.71
N ASP A 100 6.30 13.30 -4.17
CA ASP A 100 6.15 13.92 -5.49
C ASP A 100 6.35 12.90 -6.62
N ILE A 101 7.33 12.00 -6.48
CA ILE A 101 7.58 10.93 -7.45
C ILE A 101 6.40 9.96 -7.47
N PHE A 102 5.96 9.50 -6.29
CA PHE A 102 4.82 8.60 -6.18
C PHE A 102 3.55 9.24 -6.75
N ALA A 103 3.30 10.52 -6.40
CA ALA A 103 2.15 11.24 -6.93
C ALA A 103 2.16 11.31 -8.45
N ASN A 104 3.30 11.64 -9.07
CA ASN A 104 3.41 11.72 -10.52
C ASN A 104 3.05 10.37 -11.17
N ILE A 105 3.56 9.25 -10.65
CA ILE A 105 3.24 7.91 -11.15
C ILE A 105 1.73 7.65 -11.08
N VAL A 106 1.10 7.92 -9.93
CA VAL A 106 -0.34 7.70 -9.74
C VAL A 106 -1.18 8.61 -10.65
N LEU A 107 -0.80 9.89 -10.73
CA LEU A 107 -1.58 10.88 -11.48
C LEU A 107 -1.44 10.72 -12.99
N ASP A 108 -0.29 10.27 -13.47
CA ASP A 108 -0.13 9.88 -14.88
C ASP A 108 -1.03 8.68 -15.21
N TYR A 109 -1.11 7.71 -14.31
CA TYR A 109 -2.05 6.59 -14.48
C TYR A 109 -3.51 7.06 -14.50
N VAL A 110 -3.92 7.93 -13.55
CA VAL A 110 -5.28 8.52 -13.52
C VAL A 110 -5.60 9.22 -14.83
N LYS A 111 -4.67 10.02 -15.34
CA LYS A 111 -4.84 10.76 -16.61
C LYS A 111 -5.03 9.84 -17.80
N MET A 112 -4.25 8.76 -17.87
CA MET A 112 -4.33 7.77 -18.95
C MET A 112 -5.55 6.86 -18.84
N ASN A 113 -6.12 6.70 -17.64
CA ASN A 113 -7.21 5.78 -17.35
C ASN A 113 -8.42 6.49 -16.69
N PRO A 114 -9.07 7.46 -17.35
CA PRO A 114 -10.05 8.37 -16.73
C PRO A 114 -11.34 7.68 -16.24
N ARG A 115 -11.58 6.42 -16.63
CA ARG A 115 -12.74 5.64 -16.19
C ARG A 115 -12.40 4.64 -15.08
N THR A 116 -11.15 4.55 -14.67
CA THR A 116 -10.69 3.64 -13.61
C THR A 116 -10.74 4.36 -12.27
N LYS A 117 -11.31 3.70 -11.27
CA LYS A 117 -11.31 4.18 -9.88
C LYS A 117 -9.99 3.84 -9.22
N VAL A 118 -9.18 4.86 -8.92
CA VAL A 118 -7.84 4.71 -8.37
C VAL A 118 -7.86 4.92 -6.87
N TYR A 119 -7.29 3.98 -6.12
CA TYR A 119 -7.13 4.04 -4.66
C TYR A 119 -5.66 3.94 -4.27
N CYS A 120 -5.26 4.74 -3.27
CA CYS A 120 -3.91 4.73 -2.72
C CYS A 120 -3.90 4.17 -1.30
N PHE A 121 -3.09 3.16 -1.06
CA PHE A 121 -2.85 2.58 0.26
C PHE A 121 -1.51 3.07 0.78
N MET A 122 -1.53 3.80 1.89
CA MET A 122 -0.39 4.53 2.42
C MET A 122 0.05 3.93 3.75
N HIS A 123 1.27 3.44 3.82
CA HIS A 123 1.90 3.00 5.05
C HIS A 123 2.74 4.17 5.59
N TRP A 124 2.14 4.98 6.47
CA TRP A 124 2.66 6.28 6.85
C TRP A 124 2.45 6.63 8.33
N ASN A 125 2.93 7.81 8.75
CA ASN A 125 2.88 8.32 10.11
C ASN A 125 3.84 7.57 11.06
N TYR A 126 3.81 7.88 12.34
CA TYR A 126 4.64 7.24 13.38
C TYR A 126 3.88 6.09 14.04
N ASP A 127 4.66 5.10 14.52
CA ASP A 127 4.13 4.00 15.33
C ASP A 127 3.43 4.55 16.59
N ARG A 128 2.24 4.00 16.88
CA ARG A 128 1.36 4.38 18.01
C ARG A 128 0.86 5.82 18.01
N GLU A 129 1.14 6.61 16.97
CA GLU A 129 0.63 7.98 16.87
C GLU A 129 -0.89 7.96 16.60
N LYS A 130 -1.62 8.81 17.34
CA LYS A 130 -3.07 8.96 17.19
C LYS A 130 -3.46 10.13 16.27
N LEU A 131 -2.58 11.12 16.18
CA LEU A 131 -2.84 12.33 15.40
C LEU A 131 -2.32 12.17 13.98
N ILE A 132 -3.04 12.78 13.07
CA ILE A 132 -2.67 12.80 11.66
C ILE A 132 -1.63 13.90 11.46
N MET A 133 -0.49 13.55 10.86
CA MET A 133 0.49 14.58 10.49
C MET A 133 -0.07 15.50 9.41
N PRO A 134 0.11 16.82 9.53
CA PRO A 134 -0.40 17.78 8.55
C PRO A 134 0.07 17.49 7.12
N MET A 135 1.29 16.98 6.94
CA MET A 135 1.82 16.63 5.63
C MET A 135 1.05 15.48 4.98
N HIS A 136 0.65 14.45 5.73
CA HIS A 136 -0.11 13.32 5.21
C HIS A 136 -1.52 13.75 4.80
N ARG A 137 -2.14 14.62 5.61
CA ARG A 137 -3.44 15.20 5.26
C ARG A 137 -3.38 16.03 3.97
N LYS A 138 -2.39 16.91 3.85
CA LYS A 138 -2.17 17.68 2.63
C LYS A 138 -1.94 16.80 1.42
N PHE A 139 -1.16 15.74 1.58
CA PHE A 139 -0.87 14.80 0.49
C PHE A 139 -2.11 14.01 0.07
N ALA A 140 -2.91 13.51 1.02
CA ALA A 140 -4.17 12.85 0.72
C ALA A 140 -5.14 13.78 -0.06
N HIS A 141 -5.32 15.03 0.40
CA HIS A 141 -6.12 16.02 -0.30
C HIS A 141 -5.58 16.29 -1.71
N TYR A 142 -4.25 16.42 -1.85
CA TYR A 142 -3.59 16.63 -3.15
C TYR A 142 -3.92 15.52 -4.16
N LEU A 143 -3.90 14.26 -3.73
CA LEU A 143 -4.25 13.11 -4.57
C LEU A 143 -5.73 13.12 -4.96
N ILE A 144 -6.63 13.35 -3.99
CA ILE A 144 -8.08 13.42 -4.23
C ILE A 144 -8.43 14.55 -5.21
N ASP A 145 -7.82 15.73 -5.03
CA ASP A 145 -8.03 16.90 -5.91
C ASP A 145 -7.68 16.61 -7.38
N ARG A 146 -6.87 15.57 -7.61
CA ARG A 146 -6.38 15.21 -8.95
C ARG A 146 -6.94 13.89 -9.47
N GLY A 147 -8.01 13.40 -8.86
CA GLY A 147 -8.79 12.30 -9.43
C GLY A 147 -8.62 10.94 -8.76
N VAL A 148 -7.84 10.84 -7.69
CA VAL A 148 -7.82 9.62 -6.86
C VAL A 148 -9.16 9.48 -6.14
N GLU A 149 -9.71 8.25 -6.09
CA GLU A 149 -11.04 7.96 -5.52
C GLU A 149 -11.03 7.75 -4.01
N GLY A 150 -9.89 7.40 -3.42
CA GLY A 150 -9.78 7.24 -1.99
C GLY A 150 -8.35 6.99 -1.53
N VAL A 151 -8.07 7.35 -0.28
CA VAL A 151 -6.77 7.15 0.37
C VAL A 151 -6.97 6.40 1.67
N ILE A 152 -6.21 5.32 1.88
CA ILE A 152 -6.33 4.43 3.03
C ILE A 152 -4.97 4.29 3.70
N GLY A 153 -4.87 4.74 4.94
CA GLY A 153 -3.64 4.76 5.73
C GLY A 153 -3.50 3.57 6.67
N SER A 154 -2.27 3.22 6.97
CA SER A 154 -1.86 2.19 7.92
C SER A 154 -0.55 2.58 8.61
N HIS A 155 0.06 1.69 9.35
CA HIS A 155 1.34 1.78 10.07
C HIS A 155 1.21 2.22 11.53
N SER A 156 0.45 3.24 11.85
CA SER A 156 0.38 3.77 13.23
C SER A 156 -0.05 2.75 14.30
N HIS A 157 -0.51 1.56 13.91
CA HIS A 157 -1.08 0.55 14.80
C HIS A 157 -2.26 1.05 15.65
N ARG A 158 -2.73 2.27 15.40
CA ARG A 158 -3.87 2.92 16.04
C ARG A 158 -4.87 3.36 14.99
N PRO A 159 -6.17 3.23 15.23
CA PRO A 159 -7.16 3.92 14.41
C PRO A 159 -6.87 5.43 14.46
N GLN A 160 -6.81 6.04 13.29
CA GLN A 160 -6.70 7.48 13.16
C GLN A 160 -7.98 8.03 12.53
N GLY A 161 -8.11 9.35 12.43
CA GLY A 161 -9.28 9.99 11.89
C GLY A 161 -9.57 9.58 10.43
N ALA A 162 -10.82 9.74 10.04
CA ALA A 162 -11.27 9.61 8.67
C ALA A 162 -12.11 10.84 8.31
N GLU A 163 -12.15 11.17 7.02
CA GLU A 163 -13.00 12.23 6.50
C GLU A 163 -13.53 11.88 5.10
N ILE A 164 -14.63 12.53 4.74
CA ILE A 164 -15.09 12.59 3.35
C ILE A 164 -14.66 13.94 2.78
N TYR A 165 -13.66 13.91 1.91
CA TYR A 165 -13.16 15.10 1.26
C TYR A 165 -13.61 15.13 -0.20
N LYS A 166 -14.35 16.17 -0.59
CA LYS A 166 -14.94 16.29 -1.93
C LYS A 166 -15.73 15.05 -2.37
N GLY A 167 -16.47 14.44 -1.43
CA GLY A 167 -17.28 13.24 -1.67
C GLY A 167 -16.48 11.93 -1.71
N LYS A 168 -15.18 11.94 -1.44
CA LYS A 168 -14.29 10.77 -1.50
C LYS A 168 -13.72 10.44 -0.12
N PRO A 169 -13.56 9.12 0.20
CA PRO A 169 -13.11 8.70 1.52
C PRO A 169 -11.59 8.89 1.68
N ILE A 170 -11.18 9.40 2.82
CA ILE A 170 -9.82 9.36 3.32
C ILE A 170 -9.85 8.74 4.70
N VAL A 171 -9.16 7.62 4.88
CA VAL A 171 -8.95 6.95 6.17
C VAL A 171 -7.46 7.05 6.49
N TYR A 172 -7.09 7.77 7.54
CA TYR A 172 -5.69 8.06 7.83
C TYR A 172 -4.94 6.93 8.53
N GLY A 173 -5.65 6.05 9.22
CA GLY A 173 -5.09 4.86 9.86
C GLY A 173 -6.18 3.87 10.23
N LEU A 174 -6.10 2.66 9.68
CA LEU A 174 -7.05 1.58 9.99
C LEU A 174 -6.84 0.98 11.39
N GLY A 175 -5.65 1.17 11.97
CA GLY A 175 -5.25 0.42 13.16
C GLY A 175 -4.89 -1.04 12.82
N ASN A 176 -4.81 -1.87 13.87
CA ASN A 176 -4.54 -3.30 13.69
C ASN A 176 -5.83 -4.06 13.42
N PHE A 177 -5.84 -4.87 12.37
CA PHE A 177 -6.85 -5.92 12.21
C PHE A 177 -6.52 -7.11 13.12
N TYR A 178 -5.27 -7.56 13.06
CA TYR A 178 -4.73 -8.62 13.89
C TYR A 178 -3.25 -8.34 14.19
N LEU A 179 -2.90 -8.36 15.45
CA LEU A 179 -1.51 -8.33 15.91
C LEU A 179 -1.42 -9.27 17.12
N PRO A 180 -0.64 -10.36 17.05
CA PRO A 180 -0.49 -11.27 18.18
C PRO A 180 -0.03 -10.53 19.44
N SER A 181 -0.62 -10.84 20.57
CA SER A 181 -0.16 -10.33 21.86
C SER A 181 1.23 -10.90 22.17
N GLY A 182 2.18 -10.03 22.51
CA GLY A 182 3.56 -10.42 22.84
C GLY A 182 4.62 -9.99 21.83
N ILE A 183 4.26 -9.17 20.87
CA ILE A 183 5.19 -8.49 19.97
C ILE A 183 5.36 -7.04 20.42
#